data_011d1a95c3d276eaf585eeb018154676
#
_entry.id   011d1a95c3d276eaf585eeb018154676
#
_cell.length_a   1.000
_cell.length_b   1.000
_cell.length_c   1.000
_cell.angle_alpha   90.00
_cell.angle_beta   90.00
_cell.angle_gamma   90.00
#
_symmetry.space_group_name_H-M   'P 1'
#
loop_
_entity.id
_entity.type
_entity.pdbx_description
1 polymer ?
#
loop_
_entity_poly.entity_id
_entity_poly.type
_entity_poly.pdbx_seq_one_letter_code
_entity_poly.pdbx_strand_id
1 'polypeptide(L)'
;MQQWKITGIIATLIIVLSMPLYLLKQRLVSERETLPGKGAVALFVGRDRCIECHREEHKRWQGSDHDLAMAVADETSVLGDFNDATFTHMGVESRFFRKEGRYYVNTQGPGGVMGDFEIQYTFGFRPLQQYLIAFPGGRLQCLPIAWDVEKKAWYHLYPEENLQPGDWLY
;
A
#
# COMPACT_ATOMS: atom_id res chain seq x y z
N MET A 1 -45.06 -47.45 8.40
CA MET A 1 -44.25 -47.92 7.23
C MET A 1 -44.22 -46.95 6.04
N GLN A 2 -45.28 -46.21 5.77
CA GLN A 2 -45.37 -45.32 4.59
C GLN A 2 -44.51 -44.06 4.69
N GLN A 3 -44.36 -43.47 5.87
CA GLN A 3 -43.56 -42.24 6.04
C GLN A 3 -42.06 -42.46 5.78
N TRP A 4 -41.49 -43.57 6.17
CA TRP A 4 -40.09 -43.91 5.93
C TRP A 4 -39.75 -44.07 4.44
N LYS A 5 -40.70 -44.55 3.65
CA LYS A 5 -40.55 -44.66 2.19
C LYS A 5 -40.54 -43.29 1.53
N ILE A 6 -41.38 -42.36 1.99
CA ILE A 6 -41.46 -41.01 1.48
C ILE A 6 -40.16 -40.22 1.82
N THR A 7 -39.68 -40.35 3.06
CA THR A 7 -38.41 -39.69 3.49
C THR A 7 -37.21 -40.21 2.69
N GLY A 8 -37.16 -41.53 2.42
CA GLY A 8 -36.11 -42.10 1.59
C GLY A 8 -36.13 -41.60 0.15
N ILE A 9 -37.31 -41.47 -0.46
CA ILE A 9 -37.47 -40.95 -1.81
C ILE A 9 -37.04 -39.49 -1.90
N ILE A 10 -37.42 -38.66 -0.92
CA ILE A 10 -37.03 -37.25 -0.87
C ILE A 10 -35.52 -37.11 -0.71
N ALA A 11 -34.90 -37.89 0.19
CA ALA A 11 -33.45 -37.85 0.39
C ALA A 11 -32.69 -38.25 -0.88
N THR A 12 -33.16 -39.29 -1.58
CA THR A 12 -32.56 -39.75 -2.85
C THR A 12 -32.68 -38.65 -3.93
N LEU A 13 -33.84 -38.03 -4.04
CA LEU A 13 -34.05 -36.92 -4.99
C LEU A 13 -33.11 -35.73 -4.72
N ILE A 14 -32.92 -35.36 -3.46
CA ILE A 14 -32.00 -34.27 -3.09
C ILE A 14 -30.57 -34.63 -3.50
N ILE A 15 -30.12 -35.85 -3.24
CA ILE A 15 -28.76 -36.29 -3.58
C ILE A 15 -28.58 -36.31 -5.12
N VAL A 16 -29.56 -36.86 -5.86
CA VAL A 16 -29.49 -36.95 -7.33
C VAL A 16 -29.49 -35.56 -7.98
N LEU A 17 -30.21 -34.60 -7.42
CA LEU A 17 -30.25 -33.24 -7.96
C LEU A 17 -29.05 -32.38 -7.53
N SER A 18 -28.52 -32.58 -6.31
CA SER A 18 -27.40 -31.77 -5.80
C SER A 18 -26.05 -32.27 -6.29
N MET A 19 -25.87 -33.55 -6.55
CA MET A 19 -24.59 -34.14 -6.97
C MET A 19 -24.08 -33.59 -8.32
N PRO A 20 -24.90 -33.47 -9.38
CA PRO A 20 -24.43 -32.85 -10.64
C PRO A 20 -24.05 -31.40 -10.47
N LEU A 21 -24.78 -30.62 -9.66
CA LEU A 21 -24.46 -29.24 -9.36
C LEU A 21 -23.14 -29.09 -8.61
N TYR A 22 -22.90 -29.98 -7.65
CA TYR A 22 -21.65 -30.05 -6.92
C TYR A 22 -20.46 -30.39 -7.82
N LEU A 23 -20.60 -31.40 -8.68
CA LEU A 23 -19.56 -31.79 -9.64
C LEU A 23 -19.31 -30.71 -10.70
N LEU A 24 -20.36 -30.00 -11.16
CA LEU A 24 -20.23 -28.88 -12.07
C LEU A 24 -19.46 -27.73 -11.40
N LYS A 25 -19.76 -27.40 -10.14
CA LYS A 25 -19.04 -26.41 -9.37
C LYS A 25 -17.57 -26.80 -9.20
N GLN A 26 -17.25 -28.04 -8.90
CA GLN A 26 -15.87 -28.52 -8.81
C GLN A 26 -15.13 -28.40 -10.15
N ARG A 27 -15.77 -28.76 -11.28
CA ARG A 27 -15.16 -28.56 -12.60
C ARG A 27 -14.89 -27.09 -12.91
N LEU A 28 -15.85 -26.20 -12.66
CA LEU A 28 -15.67 -24.77 -12.89
C LEU A 28 -14.57 -24.15 -12.00
N VAL A 29 -14.41 -24.64 -10.77
CA VAL A 29 -13.31 -24.24 -9.88
C VAL A 29 -11.98 -24.78 -10.39
N SER A 30 -11.92 -26.05 -10.80
CA SER A 30 -10.72 -26.68 -11.35
C SER A 30 -10.26 -26.02 -12.65
N GLU A 31 -11.19 -25.66 -13.55
CA GLU A 31 -10.87 -24.94 -14.79
C GLU A 31 -10.33 -23.53 -14.52
N ARG A 32 -10.83 -22.85 -13.47
CA ARG A 32 -10.24 -21.57 -13.02
C ARG A 32 -8.82 -21.72 -12.48
N GLU A 33 -8.48 -22.87 -11.93
CA GLU A 33 -7.14 -23.17 -11.42
C GLU A 33 -6.14 -23.56 -12.52
N THR A 34 -6.62 -24.00 -13.67
CA THR A 34 -5.80 -24.39 -14.83
C THR A 34 -5.62 -23.29 -15.86
N LEU A 35 -6.13 -22.08 -15.61
CA LEU A 35 -5.79 -20.93 -16.47
C LEU A 35 -4.27 -20.73 -16.48
N PRO A 36 -3.64 -20.65 -17.67
CA PRO A 36 -2.21 -20.41 -17.78
C PRO A 36 -1.90 -19.05 -17.11
N GLY A 37 -1.24 -19.10 -15.95
CA GLY A 37 -0.90 -17.91 -15.13
C GLY A 37 -0.73 -18.21 -13.64
N LYS A 38 -1.28 -19.30 -13.11
CA LYS A 38 -1.11 -19.68 -11.69
C LYS A 38 0.17 -20.47 -11.37
N GLY A 39 1.24 -20.20 -12.07
CA GLY A 39 2.54 -20.80 -11.79
C GLY A 39 3.68 -19.99 -12.41
N ALA A 40 3.38 -19.02 -13.24
CA ALA A 40 4.40 -18.10 -13.72
C ALA A 40 4.70 -17.10 -12.60
N VAL A 41 5.91 -17.15 -12.05
CA VAL A 41 6.42 -16.08 -11.19
C VAL A 41 6.39 -14.82 -12.03
N ALA A 42 5.60 -13.83 -11.61
CA ALA A 42 5.59 -12.54 -12.27
C ALA A 42 6.98 -11.93 -12.14
N LEU A 43 7.66 -11.73 -13.26
CA LEU A 43 8.95 -11.09 -13.31
C LEU A 43 8.77 -9.64 -13.74
N PHE A 44 9.34 -8.73 -12.96
CA PHE A 44 9.46 -7.34 -13.38
C PHE A 44 10.46 -7.26 -14.54
N VAL A 45 9.98 -6.83 -15.70
CA VAL A 45 10.81 -6.73 -16.92
C VAL A 45 11.52 -5.39 -17.04
N GLY A 46 11.20 -4.45 -16.15
CA GLY A 46 11.72 -3.08 -16.18
C GLY A 46 11.09 -2.22 -17.29
N ARG A 47 11.24 -0.91 -17.15
CA ARG A 47 10.68 0.07 -18.09
C ARG A 47 11.34 -0.01 -19.49
N ASP A 48 12.58 -0.42 -19.57
CA ASP A 48 13.35 -0.44 -20.81
C ASP A 48 12.69 -1.32 -21.89
N ARG A 49 12.02 -2.39 -21.47
CA ARG A 49 11.23 -3.25 -22.39
C ARG A 49 10.04 -2.52 -23.00
N CYS A 50 9.49 -1.53 -22.30
CA CYS A 50 8.34 -0.77 -22.80
C CYS A 50 8.76 0.32 -23.79
N ILE A 51 9.99 0.86 -23.66
CA ILE A 51 10.51 1.96 -24.47
C ILE A 51 10.57 1.60 -25.96
N GLU A 52 10.85 0.34 -26.29
CA GLU A 52 10.98 -0.11 -27.69
C GLU A 52 9.72 0.22 -28.51
N CYS A 53 8.53 0.08 -27.91
CA CYS A 53 7.25 0.36 -28.58
C CYS A 53 6.63 1.71 -28.17
N HIS A 54 6.94 2.21 -26.94
CA HIS A 54 6.31 3.38 -26.34
C HIS A 54 7.29 4.54 -26.11
N ARG A 55 8.15 4.80 -27.08
CA ARG A 55 9.24 5.79 -26.96
C ARG A 55 8.75 7.20 -26.67
N GLU A 56 7.70 7.66 -27.33
CA GLU A 56 7.18 9.02 -27.16
C GLU A 56 6.45 9.19 -25.83
N GLU A 57 5.70 8.17 -25.39
CA GLU A 57 5.04 8.14 -24.10
C GLU A 57 6.07 8.13 -22.97
N HIS A 58 7.10 7.30 -23.10
CA HIS A 58 8.20 7.23 -22.14
C HIS A 58 8.92 8.58 -22.00
N LYS A 59 9.20 9.25 -23.14
CA LYS A 59 9.84 10.56 -23.14
C LYS A 59 9.01 11.63 -22.41
N ARG A 60 7.68 11.61 -22.57
CA ARG A 60 6.77 12.52 -21.85
C ARG A 60 6.64 12.19 -20.38
N TRP A 61 6.72 10.90 -20.04
CA TRP A 61 6.62 10.42 -18.67
C TRP A 61 7.90 10.72 -17.88
N GLN A 62 9.06 10.58 -18.50
CA GLN A 62 10.37 10.78 -17.87
C GLN A 62 10.51 12.21 -17.31
N GLY A 63 10.81 12.33 -16.01
CA GLY A 63 10.93 13.59 -15.29
C GLY A 63 9.58 14.29 -15.00
N SER A 64 8.45 13.68 -15.35
CA SER A 64 7.13 14.17 -14.95
C SER A 64 6.88 13.97 -13.45
N ASP A 65 5.89 14.66 -12.89
CA ASP A 65 5.48 14.45 -11.48
C ASP A 65 5.02 13.00 -11.22
N HIS A 66 4.58 12.28 -12.25
CA HIS A 66 4.23 10.86 -12.18
C HIS A 66 5.48 9.96 -12.05
N ASP A 67 6.53 10.26 -12.80
CA ASP A 67 7.82 9.56 -12.69
C ASP A 67 8.45 9.78 -11.31
N LEU A 68 8.31 10.99 -10.79
CA LEU A 68 8.85 11.42 -9.50
C LEU A 68 7.93 11.13 -8.31
N ALA A 69 6.73 10.58 -8.57
CA ALA A 69 5.72 10.38 -7.53
C ALA A 69 6.12 9.40 -6.43
N MET A 70 7.07 8.49 -6.69
CA MET A 70 7.60 7.57 -5.70
C MET A 70 9.07 7.27 -5.99
N ALA A 71 9.93 7.59 -5.05
CA ALA A 71 11.38 7.36 -5.15
C ALA A 71 11.96 6.87 -3.83
N VAL A 72 13.13 6.24 -3.88
CA VAL A 72 13.93 5.99 -2.67
C VAL A 72 14.28 7.34 -2.04
N ALA A 73 14.18 7.43 -0.71
CA ALA A 73 14.49 8.66 0.01
C ALA A 73 15.98 8.93 -0.01
N ASP A 74 16.39 9.91 -0.82
CA ASP A 74 17.76 10.37 -0.94
C ASP A 74 17.82 11.90 -1.09
N GLU A 75 19.03 12.45 -1.30
CA GLU A 75 19.24 13.89 -1.41
C GLU A 75 18.57 14.52 -2.65
N THR A 76 18.23 13.72 -3.65
CA THR A 76 17.60 14.20 -4.90
C THR A 76 16.07 14.12 -4.86
N SER A 77 15.53 13.22 -4.06
CA SER A 77 14.10 12.92 -3.99
C SER A 77 13.39 13.60 -2.82
N VAL A 78 14.07 13.81 -1.69
CA VAL A 78 13.49 14.39 -0.47
C VAL A 78 13.43 15.91 -0.58
N LEU A 79 12.22 16.46 -0.53
CA LEU A 79 11.95 17.89 -0.63
C LEU A 79 11.72 18.56 0.73
N GLY A 80 11.33 17.78 1.75
CA GLY A 80 11.06 18.27 3.10
C GLY A 80 12.29 18.70 3.87
N ASP A 81 12.09 19.53 4.87
CA ASP A 81 13.15 19.96 5.77
C ASP A 81 13.44 18.91 6.84
N PHE A 82 14.57 18.22 6.71
CA PHE A 82 15.09 17.24 7.67
C PHE A 82 16.34 17.75 8.43
N ASN A 83 16.46 19.06 8.60
CA ASN A 83 17.54 19.67 9.38
C ASN A 83 17.08 19.93 10.83
N ASP A 84 16.69 18.88 11.54
CA ASP A 84 16.12 18.94 12.90
C ASP A 84 14.84 19.79 13.00
N ALA A 85 14.08 19.88 11.90
CA ALA A 85 12.81 20.59 11.88
C ALA A 85 11.78 19.87 12.75
N THR A 86 10.94 20.64 13.44
CA THR A 86 9.86 20.10 14.28
C THR A 86 8.49 20.52 13.78
N PHE A 87 7.50 19.66 14.02
CA PHE A 87 6.10 19.93 13.76
C PHE A 87 5.26 19.37 14.91
N THR A 88 4.37 20.18 15.47
CA THR A 88 3.50 19.75 16.56
C THR A 88 2.06 19.68 16.10
N HIS A 89 1.42 18.53 16.34
CA HIS A 89 0.01 18.31 16.09
C HIS A 89 -0.63 17.58 17.26
N MET A 90 -1.76 18.09 17.79
CA MET A 90 -2.50 17.54 18.95
C MET A 90 -1.61 17.15 20.14
N GLY A 91 -0.60 17.97 20.43
CA GLY A 91 0.32 17.76 21.55
C GLY A 91 1.46 16.77 21.30
N VAL A 92 1.51 16.18 20.11
CA VAL A 92 2.63 15.32 19.67
C VAL A 92 3.61 16.18 18.87
N GLU A 93 4.84 16.32 19.36
CA GLU A 93 5.92 16.93 18.60
C GLU A 93 6.65 15.85 17.80
N SER A 94 6.67 16.02 16.48
CA SER A 94 7.43 15.20 15.55
C SER A 94 8.68 15.93 15.11
N ARG A 95 9.85 15.28 15.09
CA ARG A 95 11.13 15.83 14.66
C ARG A 95 11.63 15.12 13.43
N PHE A 96 11.98 15.87 12.40
CA PHE A 96 12.51 15.39 11.13
C PHE A 96 14.01 15.66 11.08
N PHE A 97 14.83 14.61 10.92
CA PHE A 97 16.27 14.72 11.02
C PHE A 97 17.01 13.74 10.10
N ARG A 98 18.31 13.96 9.95
CA ARG A 98 19.22 13.08 9.22
C ARG A 98 20.17 12.37 10.19
N LYS A 99 20.43 11.10 9.90
CA LYS A 99 21.42 10.31 10.61
C LYS A 99 22.13 9.38 9.62
N GLU A 100 23.45 9.45 9.56
CA GLU A 100 24.27 8.58 8.68
C GLU A 100 23.82 8.62 7.20
N GLY A 101 23.47 9.80 6.70
CA GLY A 101 23.01 10.00 5.33
C GLY A 101 21.56 9.54 5.05
N ARG A 102 20.82 9.10 6.06
CA ARG A 102 19.44 8.67 5.95
C ARG A 102 18.49 9.65 6.62
N TYR A 103 17.22 9.57 6.27
CA TYR A 103 16.14 10.43 6.73
C TYR A 103 15.31 9.72 7.79
N TYR A 104 14.98 10.44 8.86
CA TYR A 104 14.22 9.90 10.00
C TYR A 104 13.16 10.89 10.47
N VAL A 105 12.08 10.32 10.99
CA VAL A 105 11.13 11.07 11.81
C VAL A 105 11.08 10.44 13.21
N ASN A 106 11.24 11.27 14.25
CA ASN A 106 10.90 10.89 15.63
C ASN A 106 9.44 11.30 15.86
N THR A 107 8.55 10.37 16.08
CA THR A 107 7.11 10.60 16.28
C THR A 107 6.48 9.45 17.04
N GLN A 108 5.19 9.53 17.35
CA GLN A 108 4.47 8.40 17.94
C GLN A 108 4.23 7.30 16.88
N GLY A 109 4.57 6.07 17.24
CA GLY A 109 4.27 4.87 16.46
C GLY A 109 2.89 4.29 16.77
N PRO A 110 2.53 3.14 16.15
CA PRO A 110 1.20 2.50 16.28
C PRO A 110 0.77 2.18 17.71
N GLY A 111 1.72 2.11 18.65
CA GLY A 111 1.45 1.90 20.09
C GLY A 111 1.37 3.19 20.91
N GLY A 112 1.39 4.36 20.29
CA GLY A 112 1.40 5.65 20.97
C GLY A 112 2.75 5.99 21.65
N VAL A 113 3.81 5.22 21.38
CA VAL A 113 5.14 5.41 21.95
C VAL A 113 6.02 6.13 20.95
N MET A 114 6.75 7.15 21.43
CA MET A 114 7.72 7.87 20.61
C MET A 114 8.84 6.95 20.14
N GLY A 115 9.20 7.06 18.88
CA GLY A 115 10.29 6.29 18.27
C GLY A 115 10.88 6.96 17.06
N ASP A 116 12.09 6.55 16.68
CA ASP A 116 12.74 6.97 15.45
C ASP A 116 12.35 6.01 14.32
N PHE A 117 11.76 6.55 13.27
CA PHE A 117 11.35 5.79 12.09
C PHE A 117 12.15 6.23 10.87
N GLU A 118 12.77 5.29 10.19
CA GLU A 118 13.49 5.56 8.96
C GLU A 118 12.53 5.77 7.80
N ILE A 119 12.71 6.86 7.08
CA ILE A 119 12.02 7.15 5.83
C ILE A 119 12.71 6.39 4.71
N GLN A 120 11.99 5.47 4.06
CA GLN A 120 12.55 4.67 2.97
C GLN A 120 12.22 5.21 1.59
N TYR A 121 11.03 5.79 1.44
CA TYR A 121 10.59 6.32 0.16
C TYR A 121 9.89 7.66 0.36
N THR A 122 9.96 8.49 -0.69
CA THR A 122 9.07 9.63 -0.87
C THR A 122 7.79 9.18 -1.58
N PHE A 123 6.68 9.86 -1.32
CA PHE A 123 5.41 9.64 -1.99
C PHE A 123 4.76 10.99 -2.33
N GLY A 124 4.56 11.23 -3.63
CA GLY A 124 4.21 12.53 -4.16
C GLY A 124 5.44 13.39 -4.44
N PHE A 125 5.28 14.39 -5.33
CA PHE A 125 6.33 15.31 -5.70
C PHE A 125 5.85 16.77 -5.57
N ARG A 126 4.73 17.12 -6.18
CA ARG A 126 4.05 18.42 -6.09
C ARG A 126 2.53 18.25 -6.08
N PRO A 127 1.75 19.07 -5.39
CA PRO A 127 2.17 20.19 -4.50
C PRO A 127 2.61 19.75 -3.11
N LEU A 128 2.44 18.47 -2.77
CA LEU A 128 2.83 17.91 -1.48
C LEU A 128 3.73 16.69 -1.65
N GLN A 129 4.55 16.42 -0.63
CA GLN A 129 5.31 15.19 -0.51
C GLN A 129 5.06 14.53 0.85
N GLN A 130 4.69 13.26 0.82
CA GLN A 130 4.60 12.37 1.97
C GLN A 130 5.80 11.43 2.03
N TYR A 131 5.90 10.68 3.10
CA TYR A 131 7.03 9.79 3.36
C TYR A 131 6.55 8.42 3.80
N LEU A 132 7.21 7.38 3.29
CA LEU A 132 6.87 5.99 3.59
C LEU A 132 7.87 5.40 4.58
N ILE A 133 7.33 4.83 5.63
CA ILE A 133 8.05 4.15 6.71
C ILE A 133 7.87 2.65 6.53
N ALA A 134 8.96 1.89 6.65
CA ALA A 134 8.89 0.43 6.60
C ALA A 134 8.53 -0.16 7.97
N PHE A 135 7.63 -1.14 7.92
CA PHE A 135 7.22 -1.96 9.05
C PHE A 135 7.53 -3.44 8.80
N PRO A 136 7.56 -4.27 9.85
CA PRO A 136 7.79 -5.70 9.72
C PRO A 136 6.84 -6.37 8.72
N GLY A 137 7.35 -7.37 7.99
CA GLY A 137 6.57 -8.10 6.99
C GLY A 137 6.45 -7.40 5.64
N GLY A 138 7.32 -6.41 5.35
CA GLY A 138 7.35 -5.71 4.06
C GLY A 138 6.24 -4.67 3.88
N ARG A 139 5.54 -4.30 4.95
CA ARG A 139 4.53 -3.25 4.92
C ARG A 139 5.19 -1.88 4.87
N LEU A 140 4.63 -0.99 4.09
CA LEU A 140 4.95 0.43 4.08
C LEU A 140 3.75 1.22 4.63
N GLN A 141 4.03 2.14 5.54
CA GLN A 141 3.03 3.05 6.10
C GLN A 141 3.34 4.47 5.64
N CYS A 142 2.35 5.15 5.11
CA CYS A 142 2.45 6.56 4.79
C CYS A 142 2.31 7.40 6.06
N LEU A 143 3.23 8.34 6.27
CA LEU A 143 3.15 9.26 7.39
C LEU A 143 1.99 10.24 7.17
N PRO A 144 1.13 10.50 8.16
CA PRO A 144 0.04 11.47 8.03
C PRO A 144 0.53 12.93 8.04
N ILE A 145 1.81 13.17 8.29
CA ILE A 145 2.45 14.48 8.20
C ILE A 145 3.11 14.59 6.83
N ALA A 146 2.79 15.64 6.09
CA ALA A 146 3.28 15.90 4.74
C ALA A 146 4.05 17.23 4.67
N TRP A 147 4.89 17.34 3.65
CA TRP A 147 5.57 18.57 3.29
C TRP A 147 4.81 19.31 2.19
N ASP A 148 4.39 20.54 2.46
CA ASP A 148 3.88 21.47 1.44
C ASP A 148 5.07 22.04 0.69
N VAL A 149 5.22 21.67 -0.57
CA VAL A 149 6.39 22.05 -1.38
C VAL A 149 6.38 23.53 -1.75
N GLU A 150 5.20 24.14 -1.86
CA GLU A 150 5.04 25.54 -2.21
C GLU A 150 5.24 26.44 -0.99
N LYS A 151 4.61 26.09 0.15
CA LYS A 151 4.73 26.86 1.41
C LYS A 151 6.01 26.56 2.17
N LYS A 152 6.72 25.48 1.81
CA LYS A 152 7.91 24.98 2.52
C LYS A 152 7.65 24.79 4.01
N ALA A 153 6.59 24.05 4.33
CA ALA A 153 6.13 23.82 5.68
C ALA A 153 5.58 22.41 5.86
N TRP A 154 5.79 21.86 7.05
CA TRP A 154 5.16 20.64 7.49
C TRP A 154 3.70 20.90 7.86
N TYR A 155 2.80 19.97 7.55
CA TYR A 155 1.40 20.03 7.95
C TYR A 155 0.80 18.63 8.10
N HIS A 156 -0.27 18.51 8.87
CA HIS A 156 -0.99 17.27 9.04
C HIS A 156 -2.10 17.16 7.99
N LEU A 157 -2.22 16.00 7.33
CA LEU A 157 -3.22 15.78 6.26
C LEU A 157 -4.66 15.78 6.79
N TYR A 158 -4.83 15.41 8.05
CA TYR A 158 -6.13 15.30 8.73
C TYR A 158 -6.14 16.18 9.99
N PRO A 159 -6.05 17.51 9.86
CA PRO A 159 -5.81 18.39 11.01
C PRO A 159 -6.97 18.44 12.02
N GLU A 160 -8.19 18.14 11.56
CA GLU A 160 -9.40 18.15 12.38
C GLU A 160 -9.72 16.77 13.01
N GLU A 161 -9.00 15.72 12.61
CA GLU A 161 -9.26 14.36 13.07
C GLU A 161 -8.39 14.02 14.28
N ASN A 162 -9.04 13.63 15.39
CA ASN A 162 -8.34 13.15 16.58
C ASN A 162 -8.03 11.65 16.43
N LEU A 163 -7.07 11.33 15.57
CA LEU A 163 -6.61 9.96 15.33
C LEU A 163 -5.97 9.38 16.59
N GLN A 164 -6.28 8.11 16.87
CA GLN A 164 -5.76 7.40 18.01
C GLN A 164 -4.72 6.35 17.58
N PRO A 165 -3.75 5.99 18.45
CA PRO A 165 -2.85 4.90 18.18
C PRO A 165 -3.60 3.61 17.82
N GLY A 166 -3.33 3.06 16.64
CA GLY A 166 -4.02 1.89 16.12
C GLY A 166 -5.05 2.18 15.03
N ASP A 167 -5.43 3.44 14.82
CA ASP A 167 -6.20 3.84 13.65
C ASP A 167 -5.35 3.65 12.38
N TRP A 168 -5.99 3.28 11.30
CA TRP A 168 -5.28 3.01 10.03
C TRP A 168 -4.66 4.26 9.38
N LEU A 169 -5.10 5.46 9.78
CA LEU A 169 -4.55 6.76 9.35
C LEU A 169 -3.52 7.35 10.33
N TYR A 170 -3.30 6.68 11.47
CA TYR A 170 -2.43 7.18 12.55
C TYR A 170 -0.95 7.12 12.20
#